data_ef98ffd70b2dccc3cd52d98cb5d3001a
#
_entry.id   ef98ffd70b2dccc3cd52d98cb5d3001a
#
_cell.length_a   1.000
_cell.length_b   1.000
_cell.length_c   1.000
_cell.angle_alpha   90.00
_cell.angle_beta   90.00
_cell.angle_gamma   90.00
#
_symmetry.space_group_name_H-M   'P 1'
#
loop_
_entity.id
_entity.type
_entity.pdbx_description
1 polymer ?
#
loop_
_entity_poly.entity_id
_entity_poly.type
_entity_poly.pdbx_seq_one_letter_code
_entity_poly.pdbx_strand_id
1 'polypeptide(L)'
;IFYSPASINASLNLNEKLTWNETRSNVKSPETYNFGLDRSLNLDYKLTNNIASKYAWSGQSKLNEYRGYAWTALRELDPGVLTQATQSFNTTFNPTILKWLKPALNYSANYRWSDDLTREGQNISTQLRFGSNFSITPSQIIELVYKPKNGSNNRNSNRSRNSRNRTRSRTNNSRIKVEEIKENKVKFKPMIFIHSMFKKINPISLSYTESLNRSANQVIGEVP
;
A
#
# COMPACT_ATOMS: atom_id res chain seq x y z
N ILE A 1 16.01 11.82 -4.65
CA ILE A 1 16.11 11.47 -3.21
C ILE A 1 15.57 12.65 -2.43
N PHE A 2 14.67 12.38 -1.49
CA PHE A 2 14.15 13.40 -0.59
C PHE A 2 14.89 13.28 0.74
N TYR A 3 15.42 14.38 1.24
CA TYR A 3 16.25 14.39 2.47
C TYR A 3 15.47 14.74 3.74
N SER A 4 14.21 15.16 3.60
CA SER A 4 13.34 15.48 4.73
C SER A 4 12.19 14.49 4.84
N PRO A 5 11.69 14.21 6.05
CA PRO A 5 10.49 13.42 6.23
C PRO A 5 9.29 14.11 5.56
N ALA A 6 8.36 13.31 5.05
CA ALA A 6 7.13 13.81 4.43
C ALA A 6 6.15 14.34 5.48
N SER A 7 6.12 13.69 6.64
CA SER A 7 5.35 14.15 7.81
C SER A 7 5.97 13.67 9.11
N ILE A 8 5.81 14.47 10.15
CA ILE A 8 6.15 14.16 11.54
C ILE A 8 4.94 14.50 12.37
N ASN A 9 4.35 13.53 13.04
CA ASN A 9 3.22 13.72 13.93
C ASN A 9 3.59 13.18 15.31
N ALA A 10 3.54 14.04 16.31
CA ALA A 10 3.70 13.66 17.71
C ALA A 10 2.41 13.98 18.46
N SER A 11 2.01 13.10 19.36
CA SER A 11 0.87 13.36 20.26
C SER A 11 1.20 12.96 21.69
N LEU A 12 0.59 13.68 22.59
CA LEU A 12 0.65 13.46 24.02
C LEU A 12 -0.76 13.61 24.55
N ASN A 13 -1.25 12.58 25.24
CA ASN A 13 -2.59 12.55 25.80
C ASN A 13 -2.54 12.11 27.26
N LEU A 14 -3.09 12.93 28.12
CA LEU A 14 -3.24 12.66 29.54
C LEU A 14 -4.67 12.21 29.83
N ASN A 15 -4.84 11.10 30.50
CA ASN A 15 -6.15 10.56 30.85
C ASN A 15 -6.20 10.21 32.34
N GLU A 16 -7.02 10.95 33.06
CA GLU A 16 -7.26 10.74 34.48
C GLU A 16 -8.66 10.15 34.69
N LYS A 17 -8.75 9.05 35.39
CA LYS A 17 -10.02 8.38 35.68
C LYS A 17 -10.09 7.92 37.12
N LEU A 18 -11.13 8.38 37.79
CA LEU A 18 -11.52 7.92 39.11
C LEU A 18 -12.83 7.12 39.01
N THR A 19 -12.84 5.93 39.53
CA THR A 19 -14.01 5.03 39.46
C THR A 19 -14.31 4.46 40.84
N TRP A 20 -15.57 4.58 41.28
CA TRP A 20 -16.09 3.90 42.45
C TRP A 20 -17.49 3.36 42.13
N ASN A 21 -17.89 2.29 42.82
CA ASN A 21 -19.24 1.76 42.74
C ASN A 21 -19.89 1.85 44.11
N GLU A 22 -21.11 2.40 44.15
CA GLU A 22 -21.92 2.43 45.36
C GLU A 22 -23.08 1.45 45.20
N THR A 23 -23.19 0.50 46.14
CA THR A 23 -24.28 -0.47 46.17
C THR A 23 -25.48 0.10 46.91
N ARG A 24 -26.67 -0.49 46.69
CA ARG A 24 -27.93 -0.09 47.35
C ARG A 24 -27.85 -0.10 48.87
N SER A 25 -26.88 -0.81 49.45
CA SER A 25 -26.63 -0.90 50.89
C SER A 25 -25.66 0.19 51.43
N ASN A 26 -25.40 1.24 50.65
CA ASN A 26 -24.44 2.30 50.95
C ASN A 26 -23.00 1.81 51.20
N VAL A 27 -22.67 0.64 50.72
CA VAL A 27 -21.30 0.16 50.75
C VAL A 27 -20.58 0.64 49.49
N LYS A 28 -19.63 1.55 49.69
CA LYS A 28 -18.76 2.02 48.63
C LYS A 28 -17.69 0.99 48.37
N SER A 29 -17.51 0.62 47.06
CA SER A 29 -16.33 -0.10 46.68
C SER A 29 -15.06 0.76 46.84
N PRO A 30 -13.87 0.14 46.98
CA PRO A 30 -12.63 0.90 46.99
C PRO A 30 -12.54 1.75 45.69
N GLU A 31 -12.10 2.98 45.87
CA GLU A 31 -11.86 3.86 44.70
C GLU A 31 -10.70 3.35 43.88
N THR A 32 -10.93 3.22 42.58
CA THR A 32 -9.88 2.89 41.63
C THR A 32 -9.47 4.13 40.89
N TYR A 33 -8.24 4.56 41.11
CA TYR A 33 -7.63 5.70 40.43
C TYR A 33 -6.68 5.22 39.34
N ASN A 34 -6.81 5.78 38.15
CA ASN A 34 -5.93 5.51 37.03
C ASN A 34 -5.60 6.84 36.34
N PHE A 35 -4.32 7.20 36.33
CA PHE A 35 -3.81 8.33 35.61
C PHE A 35 -2.77 7.85 34.62
N GLY A 36 -3.05 8.02 33.33
CA GLY A 36 -2.26 7.53 32.22
C GLY A 36 -1.76 8.64 31.33
N LEU A 37 -0.58 8.42 30.76
CA LEU A 37 0.03 9.25 29.74
C LEU A 37 0.26 8.39 28.48
N ASP A 38 -0.45 8.74 27.41
CA ASP A 38 -0.25 8.14 26.09
C ASP A 38 0.61 9.08 25.25
N ARG A 39 1.68 8.54 24.69
CA ARG A 39 2.60 9.27 23.81
C ARG A 39 2.67 8.56 22.47
N SER A 40 2.70 9.31 21.40
CA SER A 40 2.94 8.71 20.08
C SER A 40 3.83 9.59 19.21
N LEU A 41 4.58 8.94 18.35
CA LEU A 41 5.41 9.56 17.32
C LEU A 41 5.22 8.78 16.01
N ASN A 42 4.79 9.48 14.96
CA ASN A 42 4.66 8.91 13.63
C ASN A 42 5.54 9.69 12.66
N LEU A 43 6.34 8.98 11.91
CA LEU A 43 7.25 9.52 10.90
C LEU A 43 6.93 8.87 9.56
N ASP A 44 6.55 9.68 8.58
CA ASP A 44 6.43 9.24 7.20
C ASP A 44 7.65 9.75 6.43
N TYR A 45 8.37 8.84 5.82
CA TYR A 45 9.58 9.17 5.07
C TYR A 45 9.50 8.60 3.65
N LYS A 46 9.54 9.48 2.68
CA LYS A 46 9.55 9.13 1.27
C LYS A 46 10.96 9.32 0.73
N LEU A 47 11.75 8.25 0.72
CA LEU A 47 13.14 8.31 0.27
C LEU A 47 13.25 8.61 -1.23
N THR A 48 12.37 7.99 -2.01
CA THR A 48 12.23 8.22 -3.45
C THR A 48 10.76 8.08 -3.84
N ASN A 49 10.41 8.34 -5.11
CA ASN A 49 9.06 8.07 -5.59
C ASN A 49 8.65 6.59 -5.49
N ASN A 50 9.63 5.69 -5.42
CA ASN A 50 9.43 4.24 -5.42
C ASN A 50 9.65 3.61 -4.04
N ILE A 51 10.19 4.36 -3.06
CA ILE A 51 10.48 3.90 -1.70
C ILE A 51 9.79 4.83 -0.72
N ALA A 52 8.87 4.27 0.05
CA ALA A 52 8.23 4.96 1.15
C ALA A 52 8.35 4.13 2.43
N SER A 53 8.74 4.78 3.52
CA SER A 53 8.89 4.16 4.83
C SER A 53 8.06 4.91 5.86
N LYS A 54 7.46 4.17 6.78
CA LYS A 54 6.69 4.69 7.90
C LYS A 54 7.22 4.08 9.19
N TYR A 55 7.48 4.93 10.14
CA TYR A 55 7.81 4.51 11.50
C TYR A 55 6.74 5.06 12.44
N ALA A 56 6.23 4.23 13.31
CA ALA A 56 5.34 4.64 14.39
C ALA A 56 5.83 4.06 15.71
N TRP A 57 5.83 4.90 16.71
CA TRP A 57 6.07 4.54 18.10
C TRP A 57 4.91 5.00 18.96
N SER A 58 4.49 4.18 19.89
CA SER A 58 3.53 4.58 20.93
C SER A 58 3.94 4.00 22.27
N GLY A 59 3.79 4.79 23.32
CA GLY A 59 4.08 4.40 24.68
C GLY A 59 2.94 4.82 25.60
N GLN A 60 2.56 3.92 26.52
CA GLN A 60 1.62 4.16 27.58
C GLN A 60 2.33 4.10 28.92
N SER A 61 2.14 5.10 29.74
CA SER A 61 2.75 5.19 31.07
C SER A 61 1.68 5.44 32.14
N LYS A 62 1.95 4.99 33.35
CA LYS A 62 1.14 5.30 34.53
C LYS A 62 1.80 6.43 35.32
N LEU A 63 0.98 7.40 35.73
CA LEU A 63 1.33 8.59 36.51
C LEU A 63 0.53 8.61 37.85
N ASN A 64 0.21 7.43 38.40
CA ASN A 64 -0.66 7.35 39.58
C ASN A 64 -0.11 8.06 40.81
N GLU A 65 1.20 8.33 40.85
CA GLU A 65 1.88 9.10 41.89
C GLU A 65 1.42 10.55 41.96
N TYR A 66 0.97 11.12 40.83
CA TYR A 66 0.48 12.48 40.70
C TYR A 66 -1.01 12.61 40.92
N ARG A 67 -1.61 11.74 41.78
CA ARG A 67 -3.05 11.83 42.09
C ARG A 67 -3.46 13.20 42.57
N GLY A 68 -4.37 13.86 41.82
CA GLY A 68 -4.82 15.20 42.09
C GLY A 68 -3.87 16.32 41.68
N TYR A 69 -2.72 16.01 41.10
CA TYR A 69 -1.70 16.95 40.67
C TYR A 69 -1.29 16.76 39.21
N ALA A 70 -2.26 16.47 38.32
CA ALA A 70 -2.02 16.23 36.91
C ALA A 70 -1.21 17.35 36.24
N TRP A 71 -1.41 18.61 36.65
CA TRP A 71 -0.67 19.74 36.13
C TRP A 71 0.81 19.72 36.52
N THR A 72 1.14 19.18 37.69
CA THR A 72 2.53 19.04 38.14
C THR A 72 3.28 18.04 37.31
N ALA A 73 2.66 16.87 37.00
CA ALA A 73 3.24 15.87 36.09
C ALA A 73 3.58 16.48 34.73
N LEU A 74 2.70 17.30 34.18
CA LEU A 74 2.94 17.99 32.90
C LEU A 74 4.08 19.02 33.01
N ARG A 75 4.15 19.77 34.11
CA ARG A 75 5.20 20.76 34.33
C ARG A 75 6.58 20.15 34.50
N GLU A 76 6.65 19.03 35.18
CA GLU A 76 7.89 18.31 35.45
C GLU A 76 8.33 17.47 34.25
N LEU A 77 7.46 17.33 33.23
CA LEU A 77 7.68 16.48 32.04
C LEU A 77 8.02 15.04 32.43
N ASP A 78 7.44 14.56 33.55
CA ASP A 78 7.67 13.24 34.02
C ASP A 78 7.07 12.21 33.01
N PRO A 79 7.87 11.29 32.46
CA PRO A 79 7.38 10.27 31.55
C PRO A 79 6.51 9.22 32.23
N GLY A 80 6.50 9.15 33.58
CA GLY A 80 5.82 8.12 34.35
C GLY A 80 6.43 6.72 34.16
N VAL A 81 5.80 5.74 34.80
CA VAL A 81 6.20 4.34 34.66
C VAL A 81 5.62 3.78 33.38
N LEU A 82 6.50 3.45 32.42
CA LEU A 82 6.09 2.87 31.14
C LEU A 82 5.48 1.48 31.37
N THR A 83 4.28 1.27 30.87
CA THR A 83 3.56 -0.01 30.99
C THR A 83 3.42 -0.74 29.65
N GLN A 84 3.45 0.01 28.55
CA GLN A 84 3.37 -0.56 27.21
C GLN A 84 4.15 0.29 26.23
N ALA A 85 4.89 -0.36 25.34
CA ALA A 85 5.52 0.29 24.18
C ALA A 85 5.22 -0.53 22.94
N THR A 86 4.91 0.16 21.87
CA THR A 86 4.70 -0.45 20.55
C THR A 86 5.52 0.31 19.52
N GLN A 87 6.23 -0.41 18.67
CA GLN A 87 6.96 0.14 17.55
C GLN A 87 6.53 -0.57 16.28
N SER A 88 6.35 0.17 15.21
CA SER A 88 6.11 -0.39 13.90
C SER A 88 6.95 0.32 12.85
N PHE A 89 7.52 -0.48 11.97
CA PHE A 89 8.26 -0.01 10.81
C PHE A 89 7.71 -0.68 9.56
N ASN A 90 7.29 0.11 8.59
CA ASN A 90 6.76 -0.39 7.33
C ASN A 90 7.50 0.29 6.18
N THR A 91 7.99 -0.51 5.24
CA THR A 91 8.64 0.00 4.03
C THR A 91 8.03 -0.64 2.80
N THR A 92 7.75 0.17 1.81
CA THR A 92 7.29 -0.27 0.49
C THR A 92 8.31 0.15 -0.57
N PHE A 93 8.62 -0.76 -1.47
CA PHE A 93 9.52 -0.52 -2.59
C PHE A 93 8.86 -1.00 -3.88
N ASN A 94 8.45 -0.05 -4.74
CA ASN A 94 7.74 -0.30 -5.99
C ASN A 94 8.54 0.25 -7.17
N PRO A 95 9.67 -0.36 -7.55
CA PRO A 95 10.51 0.16 -8.61
C PRO A 95 9.86 -0.06 -9.99
N THR A 96 9.93 0.95 -10.83
CA THR A 96 9.56 0.87 -12.25
C THR A 96 10.80 0.59 -13.08
N ILE A 97 11.33 -0.63 -13.01
CA ILE A 97 12.56 -1.01 -13.70
C ILE A 97 12.25 -1.34 -15.16
N LEU A 98 11.21 -2.12 -15.38
CA LEU A 98 10.80 -2.60 -16.70
C LEU A 98 9.31 -2.36 -16.90
N LYS A 99 8.89 -2.01 -18.11
CA LYS A 99 7.47 -1.81 -18.42
C LYS A 99 6.65 -3.08 -18.23
N TRP A 100 7.22 -4.23 -18.54
CA TRP A 100 6.56 -5.53 -18.47
C TRP A 100 6.66 -6.24 -17.12
N LEU A 101 7.55 -5.75 -16.21
CA LEU A 101 7.75 -6.31 -14.87
C LEU A 101 7.58 -5.19 -13.83
N LYS A 102 6.58 -5.33 -12.99
CA LYS A 102 6.28 -4.41 -11.89
C LYS A 102 6.45 -5.14 -10.56
N PRO A 103 7.64 -5.07 -9.95
CA PRO A 103 7.84 -5.61 -8.61
C PRO A 103 7.23 -4.66 -7.58
N ALA A 104 6.65 -5.23 -6.53
CA ALA A 104 6.21 -4.55 -5.33
C ALA A 104 6.72 -5.33 -4.12
N LEU A 105 7.61 -4.73 -3.35
CA LEU A 105 8.19 -5.32 -2.16
C LEU A 105 7.68 -4.58 -0.93
N ASN A 106 7.27 -5.32 0.09
CA ASN A 106 6.79 -4.78 1.34
C ASN A 106 7.56 -5.43 2.48
N TYR A 107 8.05 -4.64 3.40
CA TYR A 107 8.64 -5.11 4.64
C TYR A 107 7.93 -4.43 5.81
N SER A 108 7.55 -5.20 6.81
CA SER A 108 7.00 -4.68 8.06
C SER A 108 7.64 -5.37 9.26
N ALA A 109 7.96 -4.58 10.26
CA ALA A 109 8.46 -5.03 11.55
C ALA A 109 7.60 -4.37 12.64
N ASN A 110 7.04 -5.19 13.52
CA ASN A 110 6.27 -4.74 14.66
C ASN A 110 6.92 -5.30 15.94
N TYR A 111 7.08 -4.45 16.90
CA TYR A 111 7.56 -4.78 18.22
C TYR A 111 6.55 -4.30 19.27
N ARG A 112 6.21 -5.13 20.21
CA ARG A 112 5.38 -4.78 21.36
C ARG A 112 6.02 -5.29 22.63
N TRP A 113 6.13 -4.39 23.56
CA TRP A 113 6.53 -4.65 24.91
C TRP A 113 5.40 -4.25 25.87
N SER A 114 5.16 -5.01 26.90
CA SER A 114 4.23 -4.65 27.97
C SER A 114 4.70 -5.21 29.30
N ASP A 115 4.55 -4.37 30.31
CA ASP A 115 4.81 -4.70 31.71
C ASP A 115 3.49 -4.62 32.49
N ASP A 116 3.08 -5.73 33.07
CA ASP A 116 1.95 -5.76 34.00
C ASP A 116 2.48 -5.55 35.41
N LEU A 117 2.38 -4.35 35.91
CA LEU A 117 2.87 -3.96 37.24
C LEU A 117 2.30 -4.81 38.39
N THR A 118 1.30 -5.66 38.11
CA THR A 118 0.69 -6.58 39.09
C THR A 118 1.29 -7.96 39.06
N ARG A 119 2.10 -8.30 38.07
CA ARG A 119 2.73 -9.61 37.85
C ARG A 119 4.21 -9.42 37.57
N GLU A 120 5.01 -10.31 38.10
CA GLU A 120 6.44 -10.32 37.77
C GLU A 120 6.64 -10.78 36.34
N GLY A 121 7.47 -10.01 35.63
CA GLY A 121 7.90 -10.30 34.25
C GLY A 121 7.14 -9.56 33.17
N GLN A 122 7.88 -9.31 32.10
CA GLN A 122 7.48 -8.52 30.96
C GLN A 122 7.07 -9.41 29.78
N ASN A 123 6.18 -8.93 28.96
CA ASN A 123 5.78 -9.62 27.74
C ASN A 123 6.34 -8.90 26.53
N ILE A 124 7.00 -9.65 25.66
CA ILE A 124 7.62 -9.14 24.43
C ILE A 124 7.05 -9.90 23.25
N SER A 125 6.67 -9.18 22.20
CA SER A 125 6.22 -9.76 20.96
C SER A 125 6.85 -9.03 19.78
N THR A 126 7.41 -9.80 18.86
CA THR A 126 8.01 -9.29 17.62
C THR A 126 7.39 -10.00 16.43
N GLN A 127 6.95 -9.23 15.45
CA GLN A 127 6.43 -9.75 14.20
C GLN A 127 7.22 -9.09 13.05
N LEU A 128 7.83 -9.94 12.23
CA LEU A 128 8.46 -9.53 10.98
C LEU A 128 7.66 -10.10 9.82
N ARG A 129 7.42 -9.32 8.81
CA ARG A 129 6.75 -9.76 7.59
C ARG A 129 7.45 -9.19 6.38
N PHE A 130 7.76 -10.05 5.44
CA PHE A 130 8.25 -9.70 4.12
C PHE A 130 7.23 -10.16 3.08
N GLY A 131 6.87 -9.29 2.17
CA GLY A 131 5.98 -9.58 1.06
C GLY A 131 6.62 -9.14 -0.25
N SER A 132 6.51 -9.96 -1.27
CA SER A 132 6.89 -9.60 -2.63
C SER A 132 5.75 -9.93 -3.59
N ASN A 133 5.47 -9.03 -4.50
CA ASN A 133 4.50 -9.21 -5.55
C ASN A 133 5.12 -8.78 -6.88
N PHE A 134 5.08 -9.68 -7.86
CA PHE A 134 5.59 -9.43 -9.20
C PHE A 134 4.43 -9.52 -10.18
N SER A 135 4.17 -8.45 -10.91
CA SER A 135 3.19 -8.44 -12.00
C SER A 135 3.93 -8.42 -13.33
N ILE A 136 3.73 -9.48 -14.12
CA ILE A 136 4.32 -9.65 -15.46
C ILE A 136 3.23 -9.40 -16.49
N THR A 137 3.48 -8.47 -17.42
CA THR A 137 2.55 -8.15 -18.51
C THR A 137 3.06 -8.74 -19.83
N PRO A 138 2.54 -9.92 -20.26
CA PRO A 138 3.07 -10.63 -21.43
C PRO A 138 2.98 -9.84 -22.73
N SER A 139 1.93 -9.03 -22.89
CA SER A 139 1.77 -8.16 -24.06
C SER A 139 2.92 -7.18 -24.25
N GLN A 140 3.46 -6.64 -23.14
CA GLN A 140 4.56 -5.69 -23.18
C GLN A 140 5.91 -6.38 -23.47
N ILE A 141 6.06 -7.66 -23.12
CA ILE A 141 7.25 -8.44 -23.48
C ILE A 141 7.32 -8.61 -24.98
N ILE A 142 6.19 -9.00 -25.61
CA ILE A 142 6.17 -9.23 -27.04
C ILE A 142 6.34 -7.93 -27.84
N GLU A 143 5.87 -6.80 -27.31
CA GLU A 143 6.07 -5.47 -27.92
C GLU A 143 7.55 -5.04 -27.95
N LEU A 144 8.39 -5.58 -27.08
CA LEU A 144 9.83 -5.35 -27.12
C LEU A 144 10.49 -6.09 -28.30
N VAL A 145 9.97 -7.27 -28.64
CA VAL A 145 10.52 -8.12 -29.71
C VAL A 145 9.89 -7.78 -31.06
N TYR A 146 8.59 -7.49 -31.07
CA TYR A 146 7.83 -7.29 -32.29
C TYR A 146 6.80 -6.18 -32.12
N LYS A 147 6.98 -5.07 -32.85
CA LYS A 147 5.97 -4.03 -33.02
C LYS A 147 5.36 -4.17 -34.41
N PRO A 148 4.11 -4.62 -34.53
CA PRO A 148 3.46 -4.63 -35.84
C PRO A 148 3.42 -3.18 -36.35
N LYS A 149 3.90 -2.96 -37.59
CA LYS A 149 3.68 -1.68 -38.26
C LYS A 149 2.16 -1.54 -38.39
N ASN A 150 1.57 -0.66 -37.64
CA ASN A 150 0.19 -0.25 -37.87
C ASN A 150 0.14 0.29 -39.30
N GLY A 151 -0.47 -0.47 -40.21
CA GLY A 151 -0.87 0.07 -41.48
C GLY A 151 -1.74 1.29 -41.15
N SER A 152 -1.19 2.46 -41.39
CA SER A 152 -1.92 3.70 -41.31
C SER A 152 -3.10 3.57 -42.27
N ASN A 153 -4.25 3.12 -41.77
CA ASN A 153 -5.51 3.31 -42.44
C ASN A 153 -5.81 4.80 -42.34
N ASN A 154 -5.08 5.57 -43.16
CA ASN A 154 -5.42 6.93 -43.48
C ASN A 154 -6.75 6.87 -44.27
N ARG A 155 -7.85 6.60 -43.55
CA ARG A 155 -9.17 6.90 -44.06
C ARG A 155 -9.29 8.40 -44.02
N ASN A 156 -8.69 9.01 -45.02
CA ASN A 156 -8.92 10.39 -45.41
C ASN A 156 -10.41 10.53 -45.70
N SER A 157 -11.20 10.82 -44.67
CA SER A 157 -12.58 11.25 -44.84
C SER A 157 -12.59 12.69 -45.35
N ASN A 158 -12.16 12.85 -46.61
CA ASN A 158 -12.49 14.05 -47.38
C ASN A 158 -14.01 14.04 -47.60
N ARG A 159 -14.74 14.49 -46.59
CA ARG A 159 -16.07 15.06 -46.79
C ARG A 159 -15.90 16.43 -47.47
N SER A 160 -15.60 16.42 -48.77
CA SER A 160 -15.83 17.59 -49.60
C SER A 160 -17.34 17.71 -49.82
N ARG A 161 -17.94 18.70 -49.15
CA ARG A 161 -19.19 19.27 -49.55
C ARG A 161 -18.85 20.11 -50.79
N ASN A 162 -19.31 19.75 -51.97
CA ASN A 162 -19.97 20.68 -52.85
C ASN A 162 -20.40 20.05 -54.14
N SER A 163 -21.54 20.48 -54.50
CA SER A 163 -21.99 20.90 -55.84
C SER A 163 -22.88 19.94 -56.60
N ARG A 164 -24.12 20.38 -56.57
CA ARG A 164 -25.17 20.06 -57.56
C ARG A 164 -24.61 20.32 -58.96
N ASN A 165 -24.64 19.30 -59.83
CA ASN A 165 -24.97 19.56 -61.22
C ASN A 165 -25.61 18.33 -61.85
N ARG A 166 -26.80 18.56 -62.31
CA ARG A 166 -27.56 17.68 -63.19
C ARG A 166 -26.87 17.67 -64.56
N THR A 167 -26.61 16.49 -65.10
CA THR A 167 -26.75 16.33 -66.56
C THR A 167 -27.06 14.87 -66.84
N ARG A 168 -28.19 14.66 -67.54
CA ARG A 168 -28.63 13.40 -68.12
C ARG A 168 -27.64 13.03 -69.23
N SER A 169 -27.21 11.75 -69.29
CA SER A 169 -26.95 11.10 -70.54
C SER A 169 -27.13 9.59 -70.39
N ARG A 170 -28.07 9.09 -71.14
CA ARG A 170 -28.28 7.66 -71.43
C ARG A 170 -27.10 7.18 -72.28
N THR A 171 -26.49 6.07 -71.94
CA THR A 171 -26.15 5.06 -72.96
C THR A 171 -25.85 3.73 -72.28
N ASN A 172 -26.59 2.72 -72.71
CA ASN A 172 -26.38 1.30 -72.41
C ASN A 172 -25.00 0.85 -72.90
N ASN A 173 -24.28 0.13 -72.07
CA ASN A 173 -23.50 -1.01 -72.55
C ASN A 173 -23.15 -1.92 -71.37
N SER A 174 -23.90 -2.99 -71.32
CA SER A 174 -23.64 -4.18 -70.53
C SER A 174 -22.34 -4.89 -71.06
N ARG A 175 -21.25 -4.67 -70.40
CA ARG A 175 -20.10 -5.53 -70.46
C ARG A 175 -19.94 -6.13 -69.06
N ILE A 176 -20.32 -7.37 -68.94
CA ILE A 176 -20.01 -8.22 -67.81
C ILE A 176 -18.49 -8.35 -67.77
N LYS A 177 -17.83 -7.60 -66.93
CA LYS A 177 -16.44 -7.85 -66.54
C LYS A 177 -16.48 -9.01 -65.56
N VAL A 178 -16.03 -10.17 -65.99
CA VAL A 178 -15.64 -11.25 -65.14
C VAL A 178 -14.49 -10.71 -64.27
N GLU A 179 -14.79 -10.31 -63.03
CA GLU A 179 -13.76 -10.05 -62.05
C GLU A 179 -13.06 -11.37 -61.73
N GLU A 180 -11.81 -11.51 -62.17
CA GLU A 180 -10.88 -12.46 -61.64
C GLU A 180 -10.93 -12.42 -60.11
N ILE A 181 -11.47 -13.44 -59.50
CA ILE A 181 -11.34 -13.66 -58.06
C ILE A 181 -9.88 -13.92 -57.80
N LYS A 182 -9.10 -12.87 -57.54
CA LYS A 182 -7.76 -13.01 -56.97
C LYS A 182 -7.91 -13.70 -55.61
N GLU A 183 -7.60 -14.98 -55.61
CA GLU A 183 -7.38 -15.75 -54.39
C GLU A 183 -6.39 -14.97 -53.53
N ASN A 184 -6.90 -14.20 -52.55
CA ASN A 184 -6.10 -13.60 -51.53
C ASN A 184 -5.55 -14.73 -50.64
N LYS A 185 -4.45 -15.36 -51.07
CA LYS A 185 -3.67 -16.26 -50.22
C LYS A 185 -3.29 -15.45 -48.98
N VAL A 186 -4.07 -15.61 -47.91
CA VAL A 186 -3.77 -15.01 -46.60
C VAL A 186 -2.42 -15.59 -46.18
N LYS A 187 -1.35 -14.82 -46.42
CA LYS A 187 -0.01 -15.20 -45.95
C LYS A 187 -0.07 -15.23 -44.43
N PHE A 188 -0.06 -16.43 -43.86
CA PHE A 188 0.01 -16.62 -42.42
C PHE A 188 1.26 -15.91 -41.90
N LYS A 189 1.08 -14.89 -41.08
CA LYS A 189 2.16 -14.13 -40.42
C LYS A 189 2.25 -14.58 -38.97
N PRO A 190 3.11 -15.56 -38.63
CA PRO A 190 3.13 -16.19 -37.31
C PRO A 190 3.35 -15.18 -36.19
N MET A 191 4.17 -14.15 -36.42
CA MET A 191 4.44 -13.11 -35.42
C MET A 191 3.22 -12.24 -35.10
N ILE A 192 2.35 -11.98 -36.06
CA ILE A 192 1.10 -11.21 -35.80
C ILE A 192 0.14 -12.08 -34.98
N PHE A 193 0.07 -13.37 -35.26
CA PHE A 193 -0.76 -14.31 -34.51
C PHE A 193 -0.27 -14.41 -33.06
N ILE A 194 1.02 -14.60 -32.83
CA ILE A 194 1.63 -14.65 -31.50
C ILE A 194 1.37 -13.35 -30.76
N HIS A 195 1.60 -12.21 -31.39
CA HIS A 195 1.32 -10.90 -30.80
C HIS A 195 -0.16 -10.76 -30.39
N SER A 196 -1.09 -11.19 -31.22
CA SER A 196 -2.52 -11.12 -30.91
C SER A 196 -2.93 -12.04 -29.76
N MET A 197 -2.31 -13.20 -29.63
CA MET A 197 -2.50 -14.11 -28.50
C MET A 197 -2.01 -13.50 -27.20
N PHE A 198 -0.76 -13.02 -27.18
CA PHE A 198 -0.18 -12.42 -25.97
C PHE A 198 -0.91 -11.15 -25.52
N LYS A 199 -1.51 -10.40 -26.44
CA LYS A 199 -2.32 -9.23 -26.11
C LYS A 199 -3.60 -9.58 -25.34
N LYS A 200 -4.09 -10.81 -25.47
CA LYS A 200 -5.29 -11.31 -24.76
C LYS A 200 -4.97 -11.92 -23.41
N ILE A 201 -3.70 -12.15 -23.11
CA ILE A 201 -3.29 -12.71 -21.81
C ILE A 201 -3.28 -11.60 -20.78
N ASN A 202 -4.04 -11.78 -19.71
CA ASN A 202 -4.03 -10.88 -18.57
C ASN A 202 -2.66 -10.88 -17.89
N PRO A 203 -2.29 -9.81 -17.17
CA PRO A 203 -1.08 -9.79 -16.35
C PRO A 203 -1.03 -10.99 -15.40
N ILE A 204 0.13 -11.64 -15.34
CA ILE A 204 0.39 -12.75 -14.43
C ILE A 204 0.98 -12.16 -13.15
N SER A 205 0.36 -12.45 -12.00
CA SER A 205 0.82 -12.02 -10.69
C SER A 205 1.41 -13.21 -9.93
N LEU A 206 2.61 -13.02 -9.41
CA LEU A 206 3.29 -13.94 -8.51
C LEU A 206 3.47 -13.22 -7.17
N SER A 207 2.94 -13.80 -6.09
CA SER A 207 3.08 -13.26 -4.74
C SER A 207 3.78 -14.25 -3.83
N TYR A 208 4.68 -13.73 -3.01
CA TYR A 208 5.33 -14.45 -1.93
C TYR A 208 5.20 -13.66 -0.64
N THR A 209 4.90 -14.33 0.46
CA THR A 209 4.82 -13.70 1.78
C THR A 209 5.47 -14.62 2.79
N GLU A 210 6.36 -14.05 3.59
CA GLU A 210 6.99 -14.71 4.72
C GLU A 210 6.68 -13.91 5.99
N SER A 211 6.37 -14.60 7.08
CA SER A 211 6.14 -13.98 8.38
C SER A 211 6.84 -14.75 9.46
N LEU A 212 7.52 -14.02 10.34
CA LEU A 212 8.18 -14.56 11.53
C LEU A 212 7.56 -13.88 12.75
N ASN A 213 6.95 -14.67 13.63
CA ASN A 213 6.40 -14.20 14.90
C ASN A 213 7.18 -14.81 16.04
N ARG A 214 7.59 -13.99 16.98
CA ARG A 214 8.26 -14.41 18.21
C ARG A 214 7.57 -13.73 19.38
N SER A 215 7.30 -14.48 20.44
CA SER A 215 6.78 -13.95 21.70
C SER A 215 7.51 -14.57 22.87
N ALA A 216 7.79 -13.77 23.87
CA ALA A 216 8.32 -14.20 25.14
C ALA A 216 7.46 -13.58 26.24
N ASN A 217 6.99 -14.39 27.16
CA ASN A 217 6.17 -13.97 28.28
C ASN A 217 6.96 -14.15 29.57
N GLN A 218 6.72 -13.29 30.55
CA GLN A 218 7.34 -13.33 31.88
C GLN A 218 8.87 -13.28 31.79
N VAL A 219 9.40 -12.43 30.91
CA VAL A 219 10.86 -12.20 30.86
C VAL A 219 11.25 -11.38 32.08
N ILE A 220 12.16 -11.95 32.91
CA ILE A 220 12.72 -11.29 34.08
C ILE A 220 14.09 -10.75 33.67
N GLY A 221 14.31 -9.45 33.79
CA GLY A 221 15.58 -8.79 33.49
C GLY A 221 15.36 -7.41 32.85
N GLU A 222 16.43 -6.62 32.76
CA GLU A 222 16.41 -5.35 32.03
C GLU A 222 16.25 -5.64 30.52
N VAL A 223 15.21 -5.09 29.93
CA VAL A 223 15.03 -5.09 28.46
C VAL A 223 15.71 -3.86 27.93
N PRO A 224 16.63 -3.98 26.97
CA PRO A 224 17.40 -2.88 26.40
C PRO A 224 16.55 -1.86 25.65
#